data_2f865ee78406047d6fea78a045cb4f0c
#
_entry.id   2f865ee78406047d6fea78a045cb4f0c
#
_cell.length_a   1.000
_cell.length_b   1.000
_cell.length_c   1.000
_cell.angle_alpha   90.00
_cell.angle_beta   90.00
_cell.angle_gamma   90.00
#
_symmetry.space_group_name_H-M   'P 1'
#
loop_
_entity.id
_entity.type
_entity.pdbx_description
1 polymer ?
#
loop_
_entity_poly.entity_id
_entity_poly.type
_entity_poly.pdbx_seq_one_letter_code
_entity_poly.pdbx_strand_id
1 'polypeptide(L)'
;MTAPMTYELAPVYDMGSSLFSKRSPSVAAHRLGDEEAEREDAFGTNVSCYRLPDGEGGSVAIHPFEYMAKTSNPDLTAAIKRFAAAVDMSAIDALIDSVPEEAYGIVLLSDSMRAEHKRLLRKRLEEGILPLL
;
A
#
# COMPACT_ATOMS: atom_id res chain seq x y z
N MET A 1 18.65 -19.74 -32.16
CA MET A 1 18.74 -18.47 -31.37
C MET A 1 17.33 -18.15 -30.91
N THR A 2 17.05 -18.28 -29.63
CA THR A 2 15.77 -17.84 -29.03
C THR A 2 15.80 -16.31 -28.88
N ALA A 3 14.77 -15.63 -29.39
CA ALA A 3 14.63 -14.18 -29.19
C ALA A 3 14.61 -13.85 -27.66
N PRO A 4 15.20 -12.73 -27.24
CA PRO A 4 15.13 -12.33 -25.85
C PRO A 4 13.67 -12.13 -25.45
N MET A 5 13.26 -12.76 -24.32
CA MET A 5 11.95 -12.57 -23.75
C MET A 5 11.83 -11.13 -23.29
N THR A 6 10.91 -10.37 -23.87
CA THR A 6 10.55 -9.03 -23.42
C THR A 6 9.41 -9.13 -22.43
N TYR A 7 9.55 -8.49 -21.27
CA TYR A 7 8.52 -8.39 -20.26
C TYR A 7 7.99 -6.95 -20.23
N GLU A 8 6.68 -6.83 -20.17
CA GLU A 8 5.99 -5.56 -19.95
C GLU A 8 5.24 -5.61 -18.61
N LEU A 9 5.13 -4.46 -17.95
CA LEU A 9 4.31 -4.36 -16.75
C LEU A 9 2.84 -4.53 -17.13
N ALA A 10 2.15 -5.43 -16.45
CA ALA A 10 0.71 -5.54 -16.58
C ALA A 10 0.03 -4.25 -16.11
N PRO A 11 -1.11 -3.86 -16.69
CA PRO A 11 -1.89 -2.76 -16.17
C PRO A 11 -2.23 -2.95 -14.69
N VAL A 12 -2.17 -1.87 -13.92
CA VAL A 12 -2.57 -1.89 -12.51
C VAL A 12 -4.10 -2.01 -12.44
N TYR A 13 -4.60 -2.99 -11.71
CA TYR A 13 -6.03 -3.25 -11.55
C TYR A 13 -6.34 -3.72 -10.12
N ASP A 14 -7.62 -3.68 -9.73
CA ASP A 14 -8.15 -4.14 -8.45
C ASP A 14 -7.48 -3.53 -7.22
N MET A 15 -7.38 -2.20 -7.20
CA MET A 15 -6.82 -1.44 -6.08
C MET A 15 -7.86 -1.13 -4.98
N GLY A 16 -9.11 -1.56 -5.17
CA GLY A 16 -10.24 -1.15 -4.34
C GLY A 16 -10.17 -1.52 -2.87
N SER A 17 -9.39 -2.55 -2.49
CA SER A 17 -9.24 -2.96 -1.08
C SER A 17 -7.97 -2.43 -0.42
N SER A 18 -7.08 -1.78 -1.15
CA SER A 18 -5.75 -1.40 -0.65
C SER A 18 -5.78 -0.36 0.49
N LEU A 19 -6.86 0.41 0.58
CA LEU A 19 -7.07 1.44 1.61
C LEU A 19 -8.33 1.18 2.46
N PHE A 20 -8.76 -0.09 2.56
CA PHE A 20 -9.95 -0.45 3.34
C PHE A 20 -11.23 0.29 2.93
N SER A 21 -11.44 0.52 1.63
CA SER A 21 -12.59 1.26 1.08
C SER A 21 -13.98 0.73 1.48
N LYS A 22 -14.04 -0.52 1.98
CA LYS A 22 -15.28 -1.14 2.49
C LYS A 22 -15.49 -0.95 4.00
N ARG A 23 -14.57 -0.27 4.69
CA ARG A 23 -14.66 0.02 6.12
C ARG A 23 -15.72 1.09 6.37
N SER A 24 -16.53 0.94 7.41
CA SER A 24 -17.51 1.96 7.75
C SER A 24 -16.83 3.22 8.36
N PRO A 25 -17.45 4.41 8.23
CA PRO A 25 -16.91 5.64 8.81
C PRO A 25 -16.67 5.55 10.33
N SER A 26 -17.54 4.84 11.06
CA SER A 26 -17.39 4.66 12.50
C SER A 26 -16.19 3.79 12.88
N VAL A 27 -15.91 2.74 12.09
CA VAL A 27 -14.73 1.89 12.29
C VAL A 27 -13.46 2.67 11.95
N ALA A 28 -13.47 3.44 10.87
CA ALA A 28 -12.35 4.31 10.51
C ALA A 28 -12.04 5.32 11.62
N ALA A 29 -13.07 5.97 12.14
CA ALA A 29 -12.91 6.94 13.24
C ALA A 29 -12.38 6.29 14.54
N HIS A 30 -12.78 5.06 14.84
CA HIS A 30 -12.33 4.36 16.05
C HIS A 30 -10.85 3.93 15.96
N ARG A 31 -10.38 3.60 14.77
CA ARG A 31 -8.98 3.17 14.56
C ARG A 31 -8.01 4.34 14.40
N LEU A 32 -8.51 5.53 14.07
CA LEU A 32 -7.71 6.76 13.99
C LEU A 32 -7.16 7.15 15.37
N GLY A 33 -5.82 7.28 15.45
CA GLY A 33 -5.15 7.63 16.71
C GLY A 33 -4.86 6.43 17.63
N ASP A 34 -5.29 5.23 17.26
CA ASP A 34 -4.82 3.98 17.86
C ASP A 34 -3.60 3.49 17.10
N GLU A 35 -2.41 3.68 17.68
CA GLU A 35 -1.14 3.41 17.02
C GLU A 35 -0.96 1.92 16.63
N GLU A 36 -1.44 1.00 17.46
CA GLU A 36 -1.37 -0.43 17.20
C GLU A 36 -2.30 -0.81 16.03
N ALA A 37 -3.54 -0.30 16.04
CA ALA A 37 -4.48 -0.49 14.95
C ALA A 37 -3.98 0.10 13.63
N GLU A 38 -3.42 1.30 13.64
CA GLU A 38 -2.83 1.94 12.47
C GLU A 38 -1.64 1.14 11.92
N ARG A 39 -0.80 0.59 12.80
CA ARG A 39 0.34 -0.23 12.41
C ARG A 39 -0.08 -1.56 11.82
N GLU A 40 -1.08 -2.21 12.40
CA GLU A 40 -1.69 -3.42 11.85
C GLU A 40 -2.25 -3.16 10.45
N ASP A 41 -3.00 -2.07 10.25
CA ASP A 41 -3.56 -1.67 8.97
C ASP A 41 -2.48 -1.32 7.94
N ALA A 42 -1.40 -0.70 8.37
CA ALA A 42 -0.31 -0.34 7.48
C ALA A 42 0.49 -1.56 7.01
N PHE A 43 0.77 -2.51 7.89
CA PHE A 43 1.76 -3.56 7.65
C PHE A 43 1.26 -4.98 7.91
N GLY A 44 0.39 -5.19 8.89
CA GLY A 44 0.00 -6.51 9.35
C GLY A 44 -0.87 -7.30 8.36
N THR A 45 -1.76 -6.61 7.65
CA THR A 45 -2.72 -7.22 6.70
C THR A 45 -2.22 -7.24 5.25
N ASN A 46 -1.07 -6.63 4.97
CA ASN A 46 -0.53 -6.53 3.62
C ASN A 46 0.20 -7.83 3.22
N VAL A 47 -0.55 -8.75 2.66
CA VAL A 47 -0.01 -10.00 2.10
C VAL A 47 -0.21 -9.99 0.59
N SER A 48 0.87 -10.24 -0.15
CA SER A 48 0.79 -10.37 -1.60
C SER A 48 0.11 -11.67 -2.01
N CYS A 49 -0.56 -11.66 -3.17
CA CYS A 49 -0.99 -12.89 -3.83
C CYS A 49 0.18 -13.74 -4.35
N TYR A 50 1.35 -13.15 -4.52
CA TYR A 50 2.57 -13.88 -4.86
C TYR A 50 3.11 -14.63 -3.65
N ARG A 51 3.71 -15.79 -3.92
CA ARG A 51 4.27 -16.67 -2.90
C ARG A 51 5.70 -17.05 -3.29
N LEU A 52 6.54 -17.26 -2.28
CA LEU A 52 7.89 -17.78 -2.47
C LEU A 52 7.95 -19.25 -2.08
N PRO A 53 8.78 -20.08 -2.75
CA PRO A 53 9.08 -21.42 -2.27
C PRO A 53 9.65 -21.36 -0.85
N ASP A 54 9.19 -22.27 0.04
CA ASP A 54 9.69 -22.39 1.42
C ASP A 54 10.93 -23.30 1.54
N GLY A 55 11.32 -23.94 0.45
CA GLY A 55 12.46 -24.88 0.41
C GLY A 55 12.10 -26.32 0.81
N GLU A 56 10.88 -26.55 1.31
CA GLU A 56 10.37 -27.87 1.74
C GLU A 56 9.29 -28.44 0.80
N GLY A 57 9.14 -27.83 -0.36
CA GLY A 57 8.14 -28.18 -1.37
C GLY A 57 6.80 -27.49 -1.24
N GLY A 58 6.67 -26.58 -0.28
CA GLY A 58 5.55 -25.67 -0.08
C GLY A 58 5.84 -24.24 -0.55
N SER A 59 5.02 -23.29 -0.09
CA SER A 59 5.22 -21.86 -0.38
C SER A 59 4.70 -20.97 0.74
N VAL A 60 5.38 -19.84 0.96
CA VAL A 60 5.01 -18.83 1.95
C VAL A 60 4.51 -17.54 1.28
N ALA A 61 3.57 -16.88 1.93
CA ALA A 61 3.07 -15.59 1.49
C ALA A 61 4.16 -14.52 1.60
N ILE A 62 4.18 -13.58 0.65
CA ILE A 62 5.10 -12.43 0.70
C ILE A 62 4.41 -11.31 1.47
N HIS A 63 5.07 -10.82 2.51
CA HIS A 63 4.78 -9.55 3.16
C HIS A 63 5.63 -8.46 2.48
N PRO A 64 5.05 -7.55 1.69
CA PRO A 64 5.82 -6.68 0.80
C PRO A 64 6.90 -5.85 1.50
N PHE A 65 6.57 -5.23 2.63
CA PHE A 65 7.54 -4.40 3.36
C PHE A 65 8.69 -5.21 3.96
N GLU A 66 8.41 -6.40 4.50
CA GLU A 66 9.46 -7.30 4.97
C GLU A 66 10.33 -7.82 3.83
N TYR A 67 9.73 -8.13 2.70
CA TYR A 67 10.47 -8.58 1.52
C TYR A 67 11.39 -7.49 0.99
N MET A 68 10.90 -6.25 0.89
CA MET A 68 11.72 -5.10 0.50
C MET A 68 12.87 -4.85 1.47
N ALA A 69 12.64 -4.99 2.77
CA ALA A 69 13.67 -4.79 3.80
C ALA A 69 14.79 -5.85 3.78
N LYS A 70 14.47 -7.07 3.32
CA LYS A 70 15.39 -8.21 3.32
C LYS A 70 16.01 -8.51 1.94
N THR A 71 15.57 -7.80 0.91
CA THR A 71 15.98 -8.11 -0.46
C THR A 71 17.44 -7.79 -0.74
N SER A 72 18.11 -8.68 -1.47
CA SER A 72 19.42 -8.42 -2.08
C SER A 72 19.31 -8.11 -3.59
N ASN A 73 18.08 -8.00 -4.12
CA ASN A 73 17.86 -7.71 -5.53
C ASN A 73 18.15 -6.22 -5.84
N PRO A 74 19.17 -5.90 -6.65
CA PRO A 74 19.55 -4.52 -6.94
C PRO A 74 18.48 -3.76 -7.72
N ASP A 75 17.69 -4.44 -8.56
CA ASP A 75 16.63 -3.80 -9.34
C ASP A 75 15.48 -3.37 -8.43
N LEU A 76 15.13 -4.20 -7.43
CA LEU A 76 14.11 -3.83 -6.44
C LEU A 76 14.60 -2.67 -5.57
N THR A 77 15.85 -2.71 -5.11
CA THR A 77 16.45 -1.60 -4.35
C THR A 77 16.44 -0.29 -5.16
N ALA A 78 16.81 -0.35 -6.44
CA ALA A 78 16.76 0.81 -7.33
C ALA A 78 15.31 1.31 -7.55
N ALA A 79 14.34 0.40 -7.65
CA ALA A 79 12.93 0.75 -7.78
C ALA A 79 12.39 1.44 -6.53
N ILE A 80 12.75 0.97 -5.33
CA ILE A 80 12.39 1.61 -4.05
C ILE A 80 12.91 3.05 -3.99
N LYS A 81 14.16 3.27 -4.37
CA LYS A 81 14.76 4.61 -4.42
C LYS A 81 14.05 5.54 -5.40
N ARG A 82 13.74 5.04 -6.61
CA ARG A 82 12.99 5.84 -7.60
C ARG A 82 11.58 6.17 -7.11
N PHE A 83 10.89 5.22 -6.50
CA PHE A 83 9.57 5.45 -5.94
C PHE A 83 9.61 6.51 -4.82
N ALA A 84 10.51 6.37 -3.86
CA ALA A 84 10.64 7.32 -2.74
C ALA A 84 10.98 8.74 -3.21
N ALA A 85 11.77 8.88 -4.29
CA ALA A 85 12.09 10.18 -4.88
C ALA A 85 10.93 10.80 -5.68
N ALA A 86 10.00 9.97 -6.17
CA ALA A 86 8.90 10.42 -7.02
C ALA A 86 7.58 10.65 -6.26
N VAL A 87 7.41 10.02 -5.07
CA VAL A 87 6.17 10.13 -4.32
C VAL A 87 5.99 11.53 -3.74
N ASP A 88 4.85 12.14 -4.02
CA ASP A 88 4.45 13.45 -3.49
C ASP A 88 3.22 13.28 -2.60
N MET A 89 3.43 13.25 -1.30
CA MET A 89 2.33 13.09 -0.33
C MET A 89 1.36 14.28 -0.33
N SER A 90 1.82 15.49 -0.70
CA SER A 90 0.94 16.65 -0.80
C SER A 90 -0.02 16.52 -1.98
N ALA A 91 0.47 16.02 -3.11
CA ALA A 91 -0.37 15.73 -4.27
C ALA A 91 -1.37 14.59 -3.97
N ILE A 92 -0.95 13.56 -3.24
CA ILE A 92 -1.80 12.47 -2.81
C ILE A 92 -2.88 12.97 -1.84
N ASP A 93 -2.52 13.76 -0.86
CA ASP A 93 -3.46 14.37 0.10
C ASP A 93 -4.50 15.25 -0.63
N ALA A 94 -4.05 16.06 -1.59
CA ALA A 94 -4.94 16.89 -2.40
C ALA A 94 -5.91 16.04 -3.27
N LEU A 95 -5.42 14.92 -3.83
CA LEU A 95 -6.24 13.99 -4.58
C LEU A 95 -7.33 13.36 -3.68
N ILE A 96 -6.98 12.90 -2.48
CA ILE A 96 -7.92 12.36 -1.51
C ILE A 96 -8.96 13.42 -1.12
N ASP A 97 -8.53 14.68 -0.92
CA ASP A 97 -9.44 15.79 -0.58
C ASP A 97 -10.38 16.16 -1.73
N SER A 98 -10.00 15.90 -2.96
CA SER A 98 -10.84 16.17 -4.14
C SER A 98 -12.01 15.20 -4.31
N VAL A 99 -11.98 14.04 -3.65
CA VAL A 99 -13.09 13.07 -3.69
C VAL A 99 -14.27 13.66 -2.92
N PRO A 100 -15.48 13.79 -3.50
CA PRO A 100 -16.63 14.28 -2.76
C PRO A 100 -17.02 13.36 -1.61
N GLU A 101 -17.52 13.92 -0.52
CA GLU A 101 -17.99 13.13 0.62
C GLU A 101 -19.17 12.23 0.22
N GLU A 102 -20.09 12.78 -0.58
CA GLU A 102 -21.30 12.10 -1.02
C GLU A 102 -21.55 12.33 -2.50
N ALA A 103 -22.06 11.33 -3.19
CA ALA A 103 -22.64 11.46 -4.51
C ALA A 103 -23.82 10.50 -4.66
N TYR A 104 -24.90 10.99 -5.30
CA TYR A 104 -26.12 10.21 -5.57
C TYR A 104 -26.75 9.57 -4.32
N GLY A 105 -26.65 10.22 -3.14
CA GLY A 105 -27.15 9.70 -1.87
C GLY A 105 -26.29 8.59 -1.26
N ILE A 106 -25.08 8.41 -1.74
CA ILE A 106 -24.12 7.41 -1.24
C ILE A 106 -22.89 8.14 -0.69
N VAL A 107 -22.51 7.83 0.55
CA VAL A 107 -21.25 8.30 1.12
C VAL A 107 -20.08 7.63 0.39
N LEU A 108 -19.25 8.42 -0.26
CA LEU A 108 -18.08 7.97 -1.00
C LEU A 108 -16.85 7.94 -0.11
N LEU A 109 -16.58 9.06 0.59
CA LEU A 109 -15.40 9.20 1.43
C LEU A 109 -15.69 10.20 2.56
N SER A 110 -16.08 9.70 3.73
CA SER A 110 -16.31 10.55 4.91
C SER A 110 -15.00 11.15 5.42
N ASP A 111 -15.10 12.20 6.26
CA ASP A 111 -13.92 12.84 6.84
C ASP A 111 -13.04 11.87 7.63
N SER A 112 -13.62 10.93 8.37
CA SER A 112 -12.85 9.91 9.10
C SER A 112 -12.12 8.93 8.17
N MET A 113 -12.77 8.48 7.10
CA MET A 113 -12.14 7.63 6.09
C MET A 113 -11.03 8.37 5.35
N ARG A 114 -11.25 9.63 5.02
CA ARG A 114 -10.26 10.51 4.39
C ARG A 114 -9.01 10.65 5.26
N ALA A 115 -9.19 10.95 6.54
CA ALA A 115 -8.10 11.05 7.50
C ALA A 115 -7.37 9.71 7.67
N GLU A 116 -8.09 8.59 7.76
CA GLU A 116 -7.52 7.24 7.83
C GLU A 116 -6.67 6.92 6.60
N HIS A 117 -7.17 7.18 5.38
CA HIS A 117 -6.41 6.92 4.15
C HIS A 117 -5.12 7.72 4.08
N LYS A 118 -5.17 9.02 4.40
CA LYS A 118 -3.97 9.86 4.45
C LYS A 118 -2.96 9.37 5.48
N ARG A 119 -3.43 9.02 6.67
CA ARG A 119 -2.58 8.51 7.74
C ARG A 119 -1.92 7.20 7.35
N LEU A 120 -2.69 6.27 6.78
CA LEU A 120 -2.21 4.97 6.35
C LEU A 120 -1.13 5.07 5.28
N LEU A 121 -1.35 5.90 4.25
CA LEU A 121 -0.37 6.09 3.18
C LEU A 121 0.91 6.74 3.70
N ARG A 122 0.78 7.74 4.58
CA ARG A 122 1.92 8.40 5.23
C ARG A 122 2.73 7.43 6.07
N LYS A 123 2.07 6.62 6.89
CA LYS A 123 2.72 5.61 7.72
C LYS A 123 3.46 4.56 6.88
N ARG A 124 2.85 4.09 5.78
CA ARG A 124 3.51 3.17 4.83
C ARG A 124 4.75 3.78 4.19
N LEU A 125 4.70 5.06 3.84
CA LEU A 125 5.86 5.76 3.30
C LEU A 125 6.95 5.95 4.37
N GLU A 126 6.60 6.58 5.49
CA GLU A 126 7.56 7.02 6.52
C GLU A 126 8.19 5.85 7.29
N GLU A 127 7.41 4.82 7.60
CA GLU A 127 7.87 3.66 8.38
C GLU A 127 8.19 2.43 7.51
N GLY A 128 7.62 2.33 6.32
CA GLY A 128 7.79 1.17 5.45
C GLY A 128 8.80 1.34 4.31
N ILE A 129 8.88 2.53 3.72
CA ILE A 129 9.69 2.79 2.53
C ILE A 129 10.94 3.61 2.85
N LEU A 130 10.80 4.78 3.50
CA LEU A 130 11.93 5.68 3.73
C LEU A 130 13.06 5.05 4.57
N PRO A 131 12.81 4.17 5.55
CA PRO A 131 13.89 3.50 6.28
C PRO A 131 14.73 2.53 5.45
N LEU A 132 14.30 2.21 4.21
CA LEU A 132 15.01 1.31 3.29
C LEU A 132 16.02 2.04 2.40
N LEU A 133 16.11 3.36 2.48
CA LEU A 133 17.01 4.19 1.68
C LEU A 133 18.39 4.30 2.32
#